data_9b1bbe39f522b4cbde054303c291aed6
#
_entry.id   9b1bbe39f522b4cbde054303c291aed6
#
_cell.length_a   1.000
_cell.length_b   1.000
_cell.length_c   1.000
_cell.angle_alpha   90.00
_cell.angle_beta   90.00
_cell.angle_gamma   90.00
#
_symmetry.space_group_name_H-M   'P 1'
#
loop_
_entity.id
_entity.type
_entity.pdbx_description
1 polymer ?
#
loop_
_entity_poly.entity_id
_entity_poly.type
_entity_poly.pdbx_seq_one_letter_code
_entity_poly.pdbx_strand_id
1 'polypeptide(L)'
;KYPTTLTAGERQYLTYGIKGIRGEAEAGYPTVMQVALPALRRSRGTINQRLLDTLMAIVQATVDTNLVKRAHDPHVIDWVHDQAHRYFDLGGSRSEAGMAFLCELNQIFVDHNYSLGGSADLLILTIFIGLQTDILA
;
A
#
# COMPACT_ATOMS: atom_id res chain seq x y z
N LYS A 1 23.69 -1.48 -14.09
CA LYS A 1 24.24 -0.23 -13.57
C LYS A 1 23.11 0.75 -13.25
N TYR A 2 23.11 1.24 -12.03
CA TYR A 2 22.04 2.13 -11.57
C TYR A 2 22.36 3.58 -11.92
N PRO A 3 21.36 4.42 -12.19
CA PRO A 3 21.57 5.84 -12.41
C PRO A 3 22.14 6.51 -11.15
N THR A 4 22.89 7.60 -11.35
CA THR A 4 23.48 8.35 -10.24
C THR A 4 22.44 9.12 -9.44
N THR A 5 21.29 9.44 -10.08
CA THR A 5 20.17 10.11 -9.42
C THR A 5 18.98 9.19 -9.39
N LEU A 6 18.49 8.87 -8.19
CA LEU A 6 17.37 7.98 -7.98
C LEU A 6 16.19 8.74 -7.40
N THR A 7 14.98 8.37 -7.83
CA THR A 7 13.75 8.84 -7.19
C THR A 7 13.61 8.22 -5.80
N ALA A 8 12.71 8.76 -4.98
CA ALA A 8 12.43 8.22 -3.65
C ALA A 8 11.98 6.75 -3.72
N GLY A 9 11.10 6.43 -4.66
CA GLY A 9 10.61 5.05 -4.83
C GLY A 9 11.69 4.09 -5.29
N GLU A 10 12.56 4.53 -6.22
CA GLU A 10 13.68 3.72 -6.67
C GLU A 10 14.66 3.43 -5.54
N ARG A 11 14.96 4.42 -4.70
CA ARG A 11 15.82 4.24 -3.52
C ARG A 11 15.20 3.25 -2.53
N GLN A 12 13.91 3.37 -2.28
CA GLN A 12 13.20 2.44 -1.41
C GLN A 12 13.27 1.02 -1.96
N TYR A 13 13.07 0.84 -3.27
CA TYR A 13 13.17 -0.46 -3.90
C TYR A 13 14.55 -1.07 -3.73
N LEU A 14 15.60 -0.28 -3.98
CA LEU A 14 16.98 -0.77 -3.85
C LEU A 14 17.36 -1.10 -2.40
N THR A 15 16.78 -0.37 -1.44
CA THR A 15 17.10 -0.53 -0.02
C THR A 15 16.28 -1.63 0.63
N TYR A 16 14.96 -1.68 0.37
CA TYR A 16 14.01 -2.54 1.08
C TYR A 16 13.31 -3.54 0.19
N GLY A 17 13.06 -3.21 -1.08
CA GLY A 17 12.23 -4.00 -1.98
C GLY A 17 12.75 -5.39 -2.25
N ILE A 18 14.05 -5.61 -2.20
CA ILE A 18 14.66 -6.93 -2.41
C ILE A 18 14.25 -7.90 -1.30
N LYS A 19 14.09 -7.41 -0.09
CA LYS A 19 13.69 -8.23 1.07
C LYS A 19 12.18 -8.45 1.14
N GLY A 20 11.39 -7.51 0.62
CA GLY A 20 9.94 -7.60 0.64
C GLY A 20 9.39 -7.80 2.06
N ILE A 21 8.39 -8.69 2.19
CA ILE A 21 7.75 -8.99 3.48
C ILE A 21 8.71 -9.63 4.47
N ARG A 22 9.73 -10.33 3.98
CA ARG A 22 10.74 -10.92 4.85
C ARG A 22 11.55 -9.84 5.56
N GLY A 23 11.91 -8.76 4.86
CA GLY A 23 12.57 -7.61 5.46
C GLY A 23 11.68 -6.90 6.47
N GLU A 24 10.39 -6.82 6.18
CA GLU A 24 9.40 -6.29 7.11
C GLU A 24 9.36 -7.11 8.40
N ALA A 25 9.32 -8.43 8.28
CA ALA A 25 9.31 -9.34 9.44
C ALA A 25 10.59 -9.22 10.26
N GLU A 26 11.75 -9.20 9.62
CA GLU A 26 13.05 -9.06 10.29
C GLU A 26 13.15 -7.77 11.09
N ALA A 27 12.52 -6.70 10.62
CA ALA A 27 12.52 -5.39 11.27
C ALA A 27 11.40 -5.22 12.30
N GLY A 28 10.62 -6.28 12.61
CA GLY A 28 9.53 -6.20 13.58
C GLY A 28 8.24 -5.61 13.04
N TYR A 29 8.01 -5.74 11.74
CA TYR A 29 6.81 -5.26 11.05
C TYR A 29 6.56 -3.76 11.22
N PRO A 30 7.54 -2.89 10.92
CA PRO A 30 7.39 -1.44 11.13
C PRO A 30 6.22 -0.84 10.35
N THR A 31 5.95 -1.32 9.13
CA THR A 31 4.82 -0.82 8.35
C THR A 31 3.49 -1.17 9.02
N VAL A 32 3.35 -2.40 9.50
CA VAL A 32 2.14 -2.81 10.22
C VAL A 32 1.97 -2.01 11.49
N MET A 33 3.02 -1.91 12.31
CA MET A 33 2.94 -1.29 13.63
C MET A 33 2.85 0.23 13.58
N GLN A 34 3.56 0.87 12.65
CA GLN A 34 3.69 2.33 12.61
C GLN A 34 2.78 3.01 11.60
N VAL A 35 2.29 2.28 10.60
CA VAL A 35 1.46 2.83 9.52
C VAL A 35 0.07 2.19 9.49
N ALA A 36 0.01 0.88 9.30
CA ALA A 36 -1.24 0.19 9.03
C ALA A 36 -2.18 0.15 10.24
N LEU A 37 -1.70 -0.24 11.40
CA LEU A 37 -2.52 -0.27 12.61
C LEU A 37 -3.01 1.12 13.00
N PRO A 38 -2.17 2.16 13.03
CA PRO A 38 -2.67 3.52 13.26
C PRO A 38 -3.69 3.97 12.22
N ALA A 39 -3.49 3.64 10.93
CA ALA A 39 -4.45 3.97 9.88
C ALA A 39 -5.78 3.27 10.11
N LEU A 40 -5.76 1.97 10.42
CA LEU A 40 -6.97 1.20 10.72
C LEU A 40 -7.70 1.79 11.94
N ARG A 41 -6.97 2.15 12.97
CA ARG A 41 -7.54 2.75 14.20
C ARG A 41 -8.24 4.08 13.90
N ARG A 42 -7.65 4.92 13.04
CA ARG A 42 -8.22 6.21 12.64
C ARG A 42 -9.37 6.08 11.63
N SER A 43 -9.45 4.97 10.91
CA SER A 43 -10.40 4.79 9.84
C SER A 43 -11.85 4.82 10.33
N ARG A 44 -12.76 5.24 9.45
CA ARG A 44 -14.19 5.38 9.75
C ARG A 44 -15.00 4.80 8.59
N GLY A 45 -16.25 4.45 8.89
CA GLY A 45 -17.17 3.92 7.91
C GLY A 45 -17.40 2.42 8.06
N THR A 46 -17.83 1.76 6.98
CA THR A 46 -18.01 0.32 6.96
C THR A 46 -16.67 -0.40 7.09
N ILE A 47 -16.71 -1.69 7.40
CA ILE A 47 -15.47 -2.47 7.45
C ILE A 47 -14.73 -2.45 6.10
N ASN A 48 -15.46 -2.55 4.99
CA ASN A 48 -14.84 -2.47 3.66
C ASN A 48 -14.15 -1.13 3.42
N GLN A 49 -14.79 -0.03 3.80
CA GLN A 49 -14.20 1.30 3.67
C GLN A 49 -12.94 1.42 4.54
N ARG A 50 -12.99 0.93 5.76
CA ARG A 50 -11.85 0.95 6.67
C ARG A 50 -10.67 0.14 6.12
N LEU A 51 -10.95 -1.03 5.55
CA LEU A 51 -9.91 -1.89 4.98
C LEU A 51 -9.31 -1.30 3.70
N LEU A 52 -10.12 -0.67 2.85
CA LEU A 52 -9.63 0.01 1.65
C LEU A 52 -8.69 1.16 2.01
N ASP A 53 -9.08 1.99 2.97
CA ASP A 53 -8.24 3.11 3.41
C ASP A 53 -6.94 2.61 4.04
N THR A 54 -7.00 1.53 4.81
CA THR A 54 -5.81 0.92 5.39
C THR A 54 -4.88 0.35 4.32
N LEU A 55 -5.45 -0.35 3.33
CA LEU A 55 -4.66 -0.87 2.20
C LEU A 55 -3.94 0.27 1.47
N MET A 56 -4.64 1.34 1.17
CA MET A 56 -4.04 2.47 0.45
C MET A 56 -2.99 3.21 1.30
N ALA A 57 -3.15 3.23 2.62
CA ALA A 57 -2.11 3.74 3.52
C ALA A 57 -0.85 2.88 3.47
N ILE A 58 -0.99 1.56 3.40
CA ILE A 58 0.14 0.64 3.24
C ILE A 58 0.82 0.88 1.89
N VAL A 59 0.05 0.96 0.81
CA VAL A 59 0.58 1.22 -0.54
C VAL A 59 1.39 2.51 -0.57
N GLN A 60 0.90 3.54 0.08
CA GLN A 60 1.55 4.85 0.14
C GLN A 60 2.91 4.81 0.87
N ALA A 61 3.05 3.90 1.82
CA ALA A 61 4.19 3.85 2.72
C ALA A 61 5.22 2.78 2.38
N THR A 62 4.93 1.89 1.43
CA THR A 62 5.78 0.72 1.14
C THR A 62 6.19 0.63 -0.30
N VAL A 63 7.13 -0.29 -0.56
CA VAL A 63 7.49 -0.73 -1.90
C VAL A 63 6.92 -2.14 -2.11
N ASP A 64 5.90 -2.24 -2.95
CA ASP A 64 5.29 -3.53 -3.27
C ASP A 64 6.12 -4.23 -4.34
N THR A 65 6.85 -5.27 -3.95
CA THR A 65 7.73 -5.99 -4.87
C THR A 65 6.97 -6.76 -5.95
N ASN A 66 5.73 -7.16 -5.68
CA ASN A 66 4.90 -7.81 -6.71
C ASN A 66 4.53 -6.83 -7.80
N LEU A 67 4.25 -5.58 -7.44
CA LEU A 67 3.97 -4.53 -8.41
C LEU A 67 5.19 -4.29 -9.31
N VAL A 68 6.38 -4.17 -8.72
CA VAL A 68 7.62 -3.99 -9.47
C VAL A 68 7.88 -5.15 -10.43
N LYS A 69 7.68 -6.38 -9.96
CA LYS A 69 7.86 -7.58 -10.80
C LYS A 69 6.90 -7.57 -12.00
N ARG A 70 5.65 -7.20 -11.78
CA ARG A 70 4.64 -7.16 -12.85
C ARG A 70 4.88 -6.03 -13.83
N ALA A 71 5.31 -4.88 -13.36
CA ALA A 71 5.60 -3.71 -14.21
C ALA A 71 6.94 -3.81 -14.93
N HIS A 72 7.87 -4.62 -14.42
CA HIS A 72 9.26 -4.70 -14.90
C HIS A 72 9.98 -3.35 -14.84
N ASP A 73 9.58 -2.47 -13.94
CA ASP A 73 10.11 -1.11 -13.84
C ASP A 73 9.91 -0.57 -12.41
N PRO A 74 10.99 -0.27 -11.67
CA PRO A 74 10.87 0.29 -10.32
C PRO A 74 10.23 1.68 -10.27
N HIS A 75 10.14 2.41 -11.39
CA HIS A 75 9.44 3.69 -11.46
C HIS A 75 7.94 3.56 -11.16
N VAL A 76 7.37 2.37 -11.29
CA VAL A 76 5.97 2.12 -10.95
C VAL A 76 5.69 2.45 -9.48
N ILE A 77 6.69 2.38 -8.61
CA ILE A 77 6.52 2.68 -7.18
C ILE A 77 6.22 4.18 -6.98
N ASP A 78 6.93 5.06 -7.66
CA ASP A 78 6.63 6.50 -7.58
C ASP A 78 5.24 6.78 -8.11
N TRP A 79 4.89 6.14 -9.23
CA TRP A 79 3.55 6.29 -9.81
C TRP A 79 2.46 5.83 -8.84
N VAL A 80 2.60 4.65 -8.22
CA VAL A 80 1.56 4.14 -7.32
C VAL A 80 1.47 4.95 -6.03
N HIS A 81 2.59 5.48 -5.52
CA HIS A 81 2.58 6.38 -4.37
C HIS A 81 1.78 7.65 -4.69
N ASP A 82 1.97 8.22 -5.88
CA ASP A 82 1.21 9.39 -6.33
C ASP A 82 -0.28 9.06 -6.44
N GLN A 83 -0.63 7.86 -6.93
CA GLN A 83 -2.02 7.43 -7.01
C GLN A 83 -2.64 7.29 -5.60
N ALA A 84 -1.91 6.75 -4.65
CA ALA A 84 -2.39 6.62 -3.28
C ALA A 84 -2.61 8.00 -2.63
N HIS A 85 -1.70 8.93 -2.84
CA HIS A 85 -1.87 10.32 -2.38
C HIS A 85 -3.12 10.95 -2.97
N ARG A 86 -3.31 10.80 -4.27
CA ARG A 86 -4.47 11.35 -4.96
C ARG A 86 -5.78 10.74 -4.44
N TYR A 87 -5.79 9.46 -4.16
CA TYR A 87 -6.94 8.79 -3.56
C TYR A 87 -7.36 9.46 -2.24
N PHE A 88 -6.40 9.72 -1.36
CA PHE A 88 -6.67 10.39 -0.09
C PHE A 88 -7.06 11.86 -0.27
N ASP A 89 -6.45 12.56 -1.20
CA ASP A 89 -6.80 13.96 -1.50
C ASP A 89 -8.24 14.08 -1.98
N LEU A 90 -8.77 13.06 -2.64
CA LEU A 90 -10.16 13.02 -3.10
C LEU A 90 -11.14 12.58 -2.00
N GLY A 91 -10.66 12.25 -0.82
CA GLY A 91 -11.49 11.88 0.32
C GLY A 91 -11.52 10.40 0.66
N GLY A 92 -10.74 9.58 -0.02
CA GLY A 92 -10.64 8.15 0.27
C GLY A 92 -11.92 7.39 -0.04
N SER A 93 -12.13 6.27 0.66
CA SER A 93 -13.25 5.36 0.40
C SER A 93 -14.62 5.94 0.78
N ARG A 94 -14.64 6.98 1.60
CA ARG A 94 -15.90 7.60 2.07
C ARG A 94 -16.38 8.72 1.16
N SER A 95 -15.69 8.97 0.06
CA SER A 95 -16.00 9.99 -0.93
C SER A 95 -16.37 9.33 -2.25
N GLU A 96 -17.38 9.86 -2.94
CA GLU A 96 -17.72 9.38 -4.28
C GLU A 96 -16.53 9.55 -5.24
N ALA A 97 -15.86 10.71 -5.16
CA ALA A 97 -14.69 10.98 -5.99
C ALA A 97 -13.55 10.02 -5.70
N GLY A 98 -13.29 9.72 -4.43
CA GLY A 98 -12.26 8.74 -4.02
C GLY A 98 -12.58 7.35 -4.53
N MET A 99 -13.81 6.90 -4.42
CA MET A 99 -14.22 5.57 -4.91
C MET A 99 -14.21 5.48 -6.43
N ALA A 100 -14.63 6.53 -7.13
CA ALA A 100 -14.57 6.58 -8.59
C ALA A 100 -13.11 6.49 -9.05
N PHE A 101 -12.22 7.22 -8.40
CA PHE A 101 -10.79 7.16 -8.68
C PHE A 101 -10.23 5.76 -8.43
N LEU A 102 -10.62 5.12 -7.34
CA LEU A 102 -10.16 3.76 -7.01
C LEU A 102 -10.62 2.75 -8.06
N CYS A 103 -11.85 2.87 -8.56
CA CYS A 103 -12.36 2.01 -9.64
C CYS A 103 -11.55 2.19 -10.94
N GLU A 104 -11.19 3.41 -11.29
CA GLU A 104 -10.34 3.69 -12.45
C GLU A 104 -8.95 3.10 -12.26
N LEU A 105 -8.37 3.26 -11.06
CA LEU A 105 -7.07 2.70 -10.72
C LEU A 105 -7.09 1.17 -10.80
N ASN A 106 -8.15 0.55 -10.32
CA ASN A 106 -8.34 -0.89 -10.41
C ASN A 106 -8.34 -1.35 -11.88
N GLN A 107 -8.99 -0.62 -12.76
CA GLN A 107 -9.01 -0.96 -14.19
C GLN A 107 -7.61 -0.88 -14.79
N ILE A 108 -6.82 0.13 -14.42
CA ILE A 108 -5.42 0.24 -14.86
C ILE A 108 -4.63 -0.98 -14.38
N PHE A 109 -4.82 -1.41 -13.15
CA PHE A 109 -4.15 -2.59 -12.60
C PHE A 109 -4.52 -3.85 -13.36
N VAL A 110 -5.80 -4.03 -13.68
CA VAL A 110 -6.29 -5.18 -14.46
C VAL A 110 -5.68 -5.17 -15.87
N ASP A 111 -5.73 -4.03 -16.56
CA ASP A 111 -5.25 -3.90 -17.93
C ASP A 111 -3.75 -4.15 -18.05
N HIS A 112 -2.97 -3.78 -17.05
CA HIS A 112 -1.52 -3.95 -17.04
C HIS A 112 -1.05 -5.20 -16.30
N ASN A 113 -1.97 -5.99 -15.76
CA ASN A 113 -1.65 -7.16 -14.94
C ASN A 113 -0.78 -6.80 -13.72
N TYR A 114 -1.03 -5.65 -13.12
CA TYR A 114 -0.35 -5.23 -11.90
C TYR A 114 -0.92 -5.93 -10.67
N SER A 115 -0.14 -6.00 -9.60
CA SER A 115 -0.53 -6.68 -8.36
C SER A 115 -0.03 -5.91 -7.14
N LEU A 116 -0.87 -5.83 -6.12
CA LEU A 116 -0.53 -5.32 -4.80
C LEU A 116 -0.42 -6.45 -3.77
N GLY A 117 0.13 -7.60 -4.19
CA GLY A 117 0.23 -8.78 -3.33
C GLY A 117 1.01 -8.55 -2.04
N GLY A 118 2.11 -7.80 -2.10
CA GLY A 118 2.89 -7.45 -0.91
C GLY A 118 2.11 -6.59 0.07
N SER A 119 1.41 -5.59 -0.43
CA SER A 119 0.56 -4.72 0.40
C SER A 119 -0.62 -5.49 0.99
N ALA A 120 -1.22 -6.40 0.21
CA ALA A 120 -2.31 -7.23 0.67
C ALA A 120 -1.88 -8.17 1.81
N ASP A 121 -0.67 -8.73 1.74
CA ASP A 121 -0.13 -9.57 2.80
C ASP A 121 0.02 -8.80 4.10
N LEU A 122 0.50 -7.56 4.04
CA LEU A 122 0.61 -6.69 5.21
C LEU A 122 -0.76 -6.31 5.77
N LEU A 123 -1.75 -6.12 4.89
CA LEU A 123 -3.12 -5.85 5.32
C LEU A 123 -3.71 -7.03 6.08
N ILE A 124 -3.51 -8.26 5.59
CA ILE A 124 -3.99 -9.47 6.27
C ILE A 124 -3.41 -9.56 7.67
N LEU A 125 -2.12 -9.34 7.83
CA LEU A 125 -1.47 -9.34 9.13
C LEU A 125 -2.04 -8.25 10.04
N THR A 126 -2.27 -7.06 9.48
CA THR A 126 -2.87 -5.93 10.19
C THR A 126 -4.27 -6.26 10.71
N ILE A 127 -5.09 -6.94 9.90
CA ILE A 127 -6.42 -7.39 10.28
C ILE A 127 -6.32 -8.36 11.47
N PHE A 128 -5.40 -9.31 11.39
CA PHE A 128 -5.19 -10.29 12.47
C PHE A 128 -4.89 -9.61 13.80
N ILE A 129 -3.96 -8.68 13.79
CA ILE A 129 -3.57 -7.94 14.99
C ILE A 129 -4.74 -7.06 15.46
N GLY A 130 -5.45 -6.42 14.53
CA GLY A 130 -6.60 -5.59 14.84
C GLY A 130 -7.73 -6.35 15.52
N LEU A 131 -7.95 -7.61 15.14
CA LEU A 131 -8.93 -8.48 15.80
C LEU A 131 -8.51 -8.85 17.20
N GLN A 132 -7.21 -9.11 17.42
CA GLN A 132 -6.69 -9.48 18.73
C GLN A 132 -6.66 -8.31 19.71
N THR A 133 -6.57 -7.08 19.20
CA THR A 133 -6.48 -5.87 20.03
C THR A 133 -7.79 -5.08 20.08
N ASP A 134 -8.89 -5.67 19.65
CA ASP A 134 -10.24 -5.08 19.61
C ASP A 134 -10.39 -3.82 18.75
N ILE A 135 -9.44 -3.56 17.87
CA ILE A 135 -9.55 -2.45 16.90
C ILE A 135 -10.67 -2.71 15.89
N LEU A 136 -10.89 -3.98 15.56
CA LEU A 136 -11.92 -4.44 14.63
C LEU A 136 -13.05 -5.22 15.32
N ALA A 137 -13.15 -5.11 16.60
CA ALA A 137 -14.18 -5.82 17.36
C ALA A 137 -15.62 -5.37 16.97
#